data_6aded058dbb8c63e404eb4c7d6cc9a6c
#
_entry.id   6aded058dbb8c63e404eb4c7d6cc9a6c
#
_cell.length_a   1.000
_cell.length_b   1.000
_cell.length_c   1.000
_cell.angle_alpha   90.00
_cell.angle_beta   90.00
_cell.angle_gamma   90.00
#
_symmetry.space_group_name_H-M   'P 1'
#
loop_
_entity.id
_entity.type
_entity.pdbx_description
1 polymer ?
#
loop_
_entity_poly.entity_id
_entity_poly.type
_entity_poly.pdbx_seq_one_letter_code
_entity_poly.pdbx_strand_id
1 'polypeptide(L)'
;MYTQQQQKTVMNYANWLAETKWDTFSTITYRYDVKTEQNRKVMKGLEEYLKTLDKPFNMFWVTEFTNYNYNTHNHLLLKGDIAGDINYHLKSKSLIGDHIKHLPYEEGASMYVSKFICDTKTNWGIVKK
;
A
#
# COMPACT_ATOMS: atom_id res chain seq x y z
N MET A 1 -19.59 4.71 8.61
CA MET A 1 -19.79 6.04 7.98
C MET A 1 -18.78 7.02 8.54
N TYR A 2 -18.18 7.83 7.69
CA TYR A 2 -17.21 8.84 8.11
C TYR A 2 -17.94 10.11 8.56
N THR A 3 -17.40 10.76 9.59
CA THR A 3 -17.85 12.09 9.99
C THR A 3 -17.45 13.10 8.91
N GLN A 4 -17.98 14.33 9.01
CA GLN A 4 -17.57 15.41 8.09
C GLN A 4 -16.07 15.68 8.19
N GLN A 5 -15.52 15.63 9.40
CA GLN A 5 -14.08 15.84 9.59
C GLN A 5 -13.27 14.74 8.94
N GLN A 6 -13.72 13.48 9.07
CA GLN A 6 -13.05 12.35 8.41
C GLN A 6 -13.13 12.44 6.90
N GLN A 7 -14.29 12.85 6.36
CA GLN A 7 -14.46 13.05 4.91
C GLN A 7 -13.50 14.11 4.39
N LYS A 8 -13.36 15.20 5.12
CA LYS A 8 -12.42 16.26 4.76
C LYS A 8 -10.99 15.76 4.77
N THR A 9 -10.62 14.97 5.76
CA THR A 9 -9.29 14.37 5.87
C THR A 9 -9.01 13.44 4.69
N VAL A 10 -9.99 12.59 4.34
CA VAL A 10 -9.86 11.68 3.18
C VAL A 10 -9.63 12.48 1.91
N MET A 11 -10.39 13.56 1.69
CA MET A 11 -10.22 14.41 0.50
C MET A 11 -8.86 15.06 0.46
N ASN A 12 -8.36 15.52 1.60
CA ASN A 12 -7.03 16.15 1.66
C ASN A 12 -5.94 15.14 1.29
N TYR A 13 -6.00 13.91 1.80
CA TYR A 13 -5.05 12.87 1.44
C TYR A 13 -5.17 12.48 -0.03
N ALA A 14 -6.41 12.36 -0.53
CA ALA A 14 -6.64 12.01 -1.93
C ALA A 14 -6.03 13.07 -2.86
N ASN A 15 -6.22 14.35 -2.55
CA ASN A 15 -5.67 15.44 -3.33
C ASN A 15 -4.14 15.45 -3.29
N TRP A 16 -3.57 15.20 -2.10
CA TRP A 16 -2.12 15.11 -1.93
C TRP A 16 -1.53 13.97 -2.75
N LEU A 17 -2.14 12.78 -2.69
CA LEU A 17 -1.68 11.63 -3.45
C LEU A 17 -1.83 11.87 -4.95
N ALA A 18 -2.89 12.54 -5.37
CA ALA A 18 -3.14 12.82 -6.79
C ALA A 18 -2.12 13.79 -7.42
N GLU A 19 -1.32 14.48 -6.61
CA GLU A 19 -0.24 15.34 -7.13
C GLU A 19 0.87 14.52 -7.79
N THR A 20 1.01 13.24 -7.45
CA THR A 20 1.99 12.35 -8.07
C THR A 20 1.33 11.62 -9.22
N LYS A 21 2.05 11.48 -10.34
CA LYS A 21 1.58 10.68 -11.47
C LYS A 21 1.97 9.22 -11.22
N TRP A 22 1.08 8.51 -10.56
CA TRP A 22 1.29 7.09 -10.26
C TRP A 22 1.14 6.24 -11.51
N ASP A 23 1.91 5.16 -11.58
CA ASP A 23 1.86 4.22 -12.72
C ASP A 23 0.97 3.02 -12.43
N THR A 24 0.99 2.55 -11.20
CA THR A 24 0.40 1.26 -10.84
C THR A 24 -0.38 1.36 -9.52
N PHE A 25 -1.51 0.68 -9.49
CA PHE A 25 -2.26 0.40 -8.27
C PHE A 25 -2.12 -1.09 -7.96
N SER A 26 -1.60 -1.42 -6.79
CA SER A 26 -1.31 -2.81 -6.44
C SER A 26 -2.01 -3.23 -5.17
N THR A 27 -2.36 -4.51 -5.09
CA THR A 27 -2.93 -5.12 -3.90
C THR A 27 -2.12 -6.34 -3.53
N ILE A 28 -1.70 -6.41 -2.28
CA ILE A 28 -0.94 -7.52 -1.72
C ILE A 28 -1.80 -8.17 -0.66
N THR A 29 -2.08 -9.47 -0.81
CA THR A 29 -2.83 -10.25 0.17
C THR A 29 -1.90 -11.29 0.78
N TYR A 30 -1.85 -11.34 2.11
CA TYR A 30 -1.01 -12.31 2.80
C TYR A 30 -1.61 -13.72 2.71
N ARG A 31 -0.73 -14.72 2.79
CA ARG A 31 -1.14 -16.13 2.84
C ARG A 31 -1.72 -16.50 4.19
N TYR A 32 -1.35 -15.76 5.22
CA TYR A 32 -1.73 -16.02 6.62
C TYR A 32 -2.26 -14.75 7.25
N ASP A 33 -2.93 -14.87 8.38
CA ASP A 33 -3.32 -13.71 9.17
C ASP A 33 -2.08 -13.00 9.66
N VAL A 34 -2.03 -11.71 9.41
CA VAL A 34 -0.90 -10.86 9.78
C VAL A 34 -1.42 -9.74 10.67
N LYS A 35 -0.87 -9.65 11.86
CA LYS A 35 -1.24 -8.61 12.82
C LYS A 35 -0.61 -7.27 12.43
N THR A 36 -1.16 -6.20 13.00
CA THR A 36 -0.75 -4.83 12.71
C THR A 36 0.77 -4.62 12.83
N GLU A 37 1.36 -5.10 13.91
CA GLU A 37 2.81 -4.92 14.11
C GLU A 37 3.63 -5.72 13.13
N GLN A 38 3.22 -6.94 12.83
CA GLN A 38 3.90 -7.78 11.88
C GLN A 38 3.80 -7.18 10.47
N ASN A 39 2.62 -6.68 10.10
CA ASN A 39 2.43 -6.00 8.83
C ASN A 39 3.35 -4.79 8.71
N ARG A 40 3.45 -4.00 9.77
CA ARG A 40 4.34 -2.83 9.77
C ARG A 40 5.78 -3.22 9.52
N LYS A 41 6.24 -4.29 10.16
CA LYS A 41 7.61 -4.79 9.96
C LYS A 41 7.84 -5.25 8.53
N VAL A 42 6.86 -5.96 7.96
CA VAL A 42 6.95 -6.42 6.56
C VAL A 42 7.06 -5.23 5.61
N MET A 43 6.21 -4.23 5.79
CA MET A 43 6.19 -3.08 4.89
C MET A 43 7.42 -2.20 5.07
N LYS A 44 7.94 -2.06 6.29
CA LYS A 44 9.20 -1.35 6.53
C LYS A 44 10.38 -2.09 5.89
N GLY A 45 10.39 -3.41 5.97
CA GLY A 45 11.41 -4.22 5.30
C GLY A 45 11.35 -4.05 3.80
N LEU A 46 10.15 -3.99 3.23
CA LEU A 46 9.98 -3.72 1.80
C LEU A 46 10.52 -2.34 1.43
N GLU A 47 10.19 -1.31 2.21
CA GLU A 47 10.70 0.04 1.98
C GLU A 47 12.23 0.06 1.97
N GLU A 48 12.86 -0.59 2.95
CA GLU A 48 14.32 -0.64 3.04
C GLU A 48 14.93 -1.38 1.86
N TYR A 49 14.32 -2.49 1.45
CA TYR A 49 14.78 -3.23 0.29
C TYR A 49 14.74 -2.36 -0.97
N LEU A 50 13.62 -1.67 -1.19
CA LEU A 50 13.47 -0.83 -2.38
C LEU A 50 14.49 0.31 -2.42
N LYS A 51 14.85 0.85 -1.25
CA LYS A 51 15.86 1.90 -1.17
C LYS A 51 17.26 1.42 -1.59
N THR A 52 17.51 0.11 -1.55
CA THR A 52 18.81 -0.44 -2.01
C THR A 52 18.90 -0.54 -3.52
N LEU A 53 17.76 -0.43 -4.23
CA LEU A 53 17.75 -0.51 -5.69
C LEU A 53 18.32 0.76 -6.30
N ASP A 54 18.99 0.60 -7.43
CA ASP A 54 19.59 1.73 -8.16
C ASP A 54 18.62 2.23 -9.23
N LYS A 55 17.46 2.70 -8.79
CA LYS A 55 16.46 3.28 -9.68
C LYS A 55 15.52 4.20 -8.89
N PRO A 56 15.02 5.27 -9.55
CA PRO A 56 14.07 6.18 -8.90
C PRO A 56 12.69 5.55 -8.79
N PHE A 57 12.01 5.83 -7.67
CA PHE A 57 10.64 5.38 -7.48
C PHE A 57 9.94 6.20 -6.40
N ASN A 58 8.62 6.13 -6.41
CA ASN A 58 7.78 6.55 -5.28
C ASN A 58 6.83 5.39 -4.96
N MET A 59 6.61 5.14 -3.69
CA MET A 59 5.62 4.17 -3.24
C MET A 59 4.84 4.73 -2.07
N PHE A 60 3.52 4.65 -2.17
CA PHE A 60 2.62 4.85 -1.04
C PHE A 60 1.93 3.53 -0.77
N TRP A 61 1.78 3.18 0.51
CA TRP A 61 1.06 1.97 0.89
C TRP A 61 0.15 2.25 2.08
N VAL A 62 -0.96 1.53 2.13
CA VAL A 62 -1.91 1.59 3.22
C VAL A 62 -2.50 0.21 3.44
N THR A 63 -2.77 -0.12 4.70
CA THR A 63 -3.31 -1.42 5.07
C THR A 63 -4.81 -1.36 5.24
N GLU A 64 -5.49 -2.32 4.64
CA GLU A 64 -6.90 -2.57 4.87
C GLU A 64 -7.03 -3.80 5.76
N PHE A 65 -7.59 -3.64 6.96
CA PHE A 65 -7.93 -4.75 7.85
C PHE A 65 -9.39 -5.12 7.62
N THR A 66 -9.63 -6.33 7.14
CA THR A 66 -10.99 -6.78 6.92
C THR A 66 -11.49 -7.53 8.15
N ASN A 67 -12.74 -7.32 8.53
CA ASN A 67 -13.37 -8.05 9.63
C ASN A 67 -13.82 -9.45 9.20
N TYR A 68 -13.83 -9.71 7.90
CA TYR A 68 -14.19 -11.00 7.34
C TYR A 68 -12.93 -11.74 6.92
N ASN A 69 -12.78 -12.98 7.39
CA ASN A 69 -11.68 -13.88 7.03
C ASN A 69 -10.30 -13.42 7.46
N TYR A 70 -10.19 -12.35 8.25
CA TYR A 70 -8.92 -11.86 8.81
C TYR A 70 -7.84 -11.61 7.76
N ASN A 71 -8.21 -11.45 6.50
CA ASN A 71 -7.24 -11.20 5.44
C ASN A 71 -6.82 -9.74 5.44
N THR A 72 -5.57 -9.51 5.80
CA THR A 72 -4.97 -8.19 5.73
C THR A 72 -4.50 -7.96 4.30
N HIS A 73 -4.92 -6.83 3.71
CA HIS A 73 -4.47 -6.42 2.39
C HIS A 73 -3.67 -5.13 2.52
N ASN A 74 -2.62 -5.02 1.72
CA ASN A 74 -1.94 -3.74 1.53
C ASN A 74 -2.24 -3.25 0.12
N HIS A 75 -2.69 -2.00 0.02
CA HIS A 75 -2.88 -1.33 -1.25
C HIS A 75 -1.72 -0.37 -1.48
N LEU A 76 -1.15 -0.39 -2.66
CA LEU A 76 0.03 0.40 -3.00
C LEU A 76 -0.24 1.25 -4.23
N LEU A 77 0.27 2.48 -4.19
CA LEU A 77 0.42 3.30 -5.38
C LEU A 77 1.90 3.35 -5.71
N LEU A 78 2.24 3.02 -6.94
CA LEU A 78 3.63 2.90 -7.37
C LEU A 78 3.92 3.86 -8.53
N LYS A 79 5.05 4.52 -8.45
CA LYS A 79 5.63 5.27 -9.56
C LYS A 79 7.04 4.72 -9.80
N GLY A 80 7.33 4.36 -11.05
CA GLY A 80 8.59 3.74 -11.40
C GLY A 80 8.45 2.23 -11.61
N ASP A 81 9.50 1.62 -12.10
CA ASP A 81 9.52 0.20 -12.47
C ASP A 81 9.97 -0.66 -11.29
N ILE A 82 9.11 -0.81 -10.29
CA ILE A 82 9.43 -1.56 -9.07
C ILE A 82 8.49 -2.73 -8.77
N ALA A 83 7.47 -2.97 -9.61
CA ALA A 83 6.51 -4.04 -9.35
C ALA A 83 7.18 -5.41 -9.26
N GLY A 84 8.11 -5.70 -10.19
CA GLY A 84 8.86 -6.95 -10.16
C GLY A 84 9.74 -7.09 -8.93
N ASP A 85 10.34 -6.00 -8.48
CA ASP A 85 11.18 -5.99 -7.29
C ASP A 85 10.36 -6.27 -6.04
N ILE A 86 9.16 -5.72 -5.97
CA ILE A 86 8.23 -5.97 -4.87
C ILE A 86 7.86 -7.45 -4.83
N ASN A 87 7.51 -8.02 -5.98
CA ASN A 87 7.17 -9.43 -6.08
C ASN A 87 8.33 -10.31 -5.59
N TYR A 88 9.53 -10.02 -6.06
CA TYR A 88 10.73 -10.77 -5.68
C TYR A 88 10.94 -10.74 -4.17
N HIS A 89 10.92 -9.56 -3.57
CA HIS A 89 11.17 -9.42 -2.13
C HIS A 89 10.13 -10.15 -1.29
N LEU A 90 8.84 -9.96 -1.60
CA LEU A 90 7.76 -10.52 -0.79
C LEU A 90 7.68 -12.04 -0.95
N LYS A 91 7.90 -12.55 -2.16
CA LYS A 91 7.92 -14.00 -2.38
C LYS A 91 9.09 -14.66 -1.69
N SER A 92 10.25 -13.99 -1.65
CA SER A 92 11.44 -14.52 -0.97
C SER A 92 11.24 -14.68 0.53
N LYS A 93 10.30 -13.92 1.12
CA LYS A 93 9.97 -14.01 2.54
C LYS A 93 8.87 -15.05 2.84
N SER A 94 8.37 -15.74 1.83
CA SER A 94 7.33 -16.77 1.94
C SER A 94 6.02 -16.26 2.57
N LEU A 95 5.81 -14.95 2.60
CA LEU A 95 4.63 -14.35 3.19
C LEU A 95 3.47 -14.27 2.21
N ILE A 96 3.78 -14.26 0.91
CA ILE A 96 2.82 -14.04 -0.14
C ILE A 96 3.07 -15.09 -1.21
N GLY A 97 2.02 -15.80 -1.60
CA GLY A 97 2.06 -16.74 -2.72
C GLY A 97 1.79 -15.99 -4.02
N ASP A 98 0.69 -16.36 -4.68
CA ASP A 98 0.30 -15.73 -5.94
C ASP A 98 -0.71 -14.60 -5.74
N HIS A 99 -0.74 -14.01 -4.56
CA HIS A 99 -1.75 -13.03 -4.17
C HIS A 99 -1.24 -11.59 -4.27
N ILE A 100 -0.48 -11.30 -5.31
CA ILE A 100 -0.06 -9.94 -5.63
C ILE A 100 -0.70 -9.57 -6.96
N LYS A 101 -1.40 -8.43 -6.98
CA LYS A 101 -2.10 -7.96 -8.16
C LYS A 101 -1.64 -6.55 -8.48
N HIS A 102 -1.15 -6.33 -9.69
CA HIS A 102 -0.75 -5.03 -10.18
C HIS A 102 -1.67 -4.61 -11.32
N LEU A 103 -2.29 -3.44 -11.18
CA LEU A 103 -3.18 -2.88 -12.19
C LEU A 103 -2.69 -1.49 -12.59
N PRO A 104 -2.99 -1.03 -13.82
CA PRO A 104 -2.69 0.34 -14.18
C PRO A 104 -3.38 1.31 -13.20
N TYR A 105 -2.72 2.41 -12.89
CA TYR A 105 -3.30 3.41 -12.01
C TYR A 105 -4.48 4.10 -12.70
N GLU A 106 -5.58 4.24 -11.95
CA GLU A 106 -6.74 5.01 -12.37
C GLU A 106 -6.99 6.10 -11.34
N GLU A 107 -7.61 7.19 -11.79
CA GLU A 107 -7.79 8.39 -10.99
C GLU A 107 -8.48 8.13 -9.64
N GLY A 108 -9.43 7.20 -9.60
CA GLY A 108 -10.15 6.86 -8.38
C GLY A 108 -9.31 6.14 -7.33
N ALA A 109 -8.13 5.61 -7.68
CA ALA A 109 -7.30 4.84 -6.77
C ALA A 109 -6.81 5.67 -5.59
N SER A 110 -6.44 6.95 -5.82
CA SER A 110 -6.01 7.84 -4.73
C SER A 110 -7.11 8.04 -3.71
N MET A 111 -8.36 8.19 -4.15
CA MET A 111 -9.51 8.32 -3.26
C MET A 111 -9.74 7.00 -2.51
N TYR A 112 -9.65 5.88 -3.21
CA TYR A 112 -9.88 4.57 -2.62
C TYR A 112 -8.90 4.29 -1.48
N VAL A 113 -7.60 4.48 -1.70
CA VAL A 113 -6.60 4.22 -0.66
C VAL A 113 -6.69 5.22 0.49
N SER A 114 -7.10 6.45 0.22
CA SER A 114 -7.22 7.49 1.25
C SER A 114 -8.28 7.17 2.29
N LYS A 115 -9.28 6.35 1.94
CA LYS A 115 -10.32 5.94 2.90
C LYS A 115 -9.75 5.21 4.11
N PHE A 116 -8.66 4.46 3.92
CA PHE A 116 -8.11 3.63 4.98
C PHE A 116 -7.22 4.41 5.94
N ILE A 117 -6.75 5.58 5.55
CA ILE A 117 -5.86 6.39 6.40
C ILE A 117 -6.58 6.87 7.67
N CYS A 118 -7.90 7.06 7.59
CA CYS A 118 -8.70 7.52 8.72
C CYS A 118 -9.03 6.41 9.72
N ASP A 119 -8.74 5.15 9.40
CA ASP A 119 -8.96 4.05 10.32
C ASP A 119 -7.86 4.07 11.39
N THR A 120 -8.26 4.07 12.66
CA THR A 120 -7.31 4.12 13.78
C THR A 120 -6.38 2.92 13.85
N LYS A 121 -6.75 1.80 13.22
CA LYS A 121 -5.94 0.58 13.19
C LYS A 121 -5.06 0.49 11.96
N THR A 122 -5.15 1.45 11.05
CA THR A 122 -4.45 1.40 9.78
C THR A 122 -2.98 1.71 9.93
N ASN A 123 -2.17 0.97 9.19
CA ASN A 123 -0.78 1.30 8.92
C ASN A 123 -0.71 1.94 7.54
N TRP A 124 0.17 2.91 7.39
CA TRP A 124 0.48 3.44 6.08
C TRP A 124 1.88 4.03 6.06
N GLY A 125 2.41 4.19 4.88
CA GLY A 125 3.72 4.79 4.70
C GLY A 125 3.95 5.29 3.29
N ILE A 126 4.97 6.11 3.14
CA ILE A 126 5.39 6.60 1.84
C ILE A 126 6.92 6.55 1.80
N VAL A 127 7.46 6.12 0.67
CA VAL A 127 8.89 6.07 0.43
C VAL A 127 9.18 6.58 -0.96
N LYS A 128 10.28 7.31 -1.08
CA LYS A 128 10.67 7.95 -2.33
C LYS A 128 12.17 7.84 -2.50
N LYS A 129 12.56 7.58 -3.74
CA LYS A 129 13.99 7.57 -4.10
C LYS A 129 14.24 8.29 -5.42
#